data_df07c842f847b8bf53039d752efe837e
#
_entry.id   df07c842f847b8bf53039d752efe837e
#
_cell.length_a   1.000
_cell.length_b   1.000
_cell.length_c   1.000
_cell.angle_alpha   90.00
_cell.angle_beta   90.00
_cell.angle_gamma   90.00
#
_symmetry.space_group_name_H-M   'P 1'
#
loop_
_entity.id
_entity.type
_entity.pdbx_description
1 polymer ?
#
loop_
_entity_poly.entity_id
_entity_poly.type
_entity_poly.pdbx_seq_one_letter_code
_entity_poly.pdbx_strand_id
1 'polypeptide(L)'
;FRNINSYLQGHPDMKKTPGVDMTTGSLGQGLSAGVGMAIAGKMHKKDYRVYCILGDGEIEEGQIWESAMSAKKYKLDNLCVVVDNNNLQIDGTVEEVMSPYPIDEKFRSFGFEIIKIDGHNIQEIIDAFDVAKNVKDKPVCIIAKTIKGKGISYMENQVGWHGKAPNEEQYKMAMEELS
;
A
#
# COMPACT_ATOMS: atom_id res chain seq x y z
N PHE A 1 -4.51 16.43 11.01
CA PHE A 1 -3.49 15.96 10.09
C PHE A 1 -2.40 17.02 9.88
N ARG A 2 -1.12 16.69 9.99
CA ARG A 2 0.06 17.58 9.85
C ARG A 2 0.15 18.75 10.83
N ASN A 3 -0.63 18.78 11.89
CA ASN A 3 -0.49 19.80 12.93
C ASN A 3 0.69 19.50 13.86
N ILE A 4 1.27 20.55 14.46
CA ILE A 4 2.31 20.41 15.48
C ILE A 4 1.74 19.57 16.65
N ASN A 5 2.52 18.59 17.12
CA ASN A 5 2.15 17.63 18.16
C ASN A 5 1.08 16.58 17.77
N SER A 6 0.54 16.59 16.56
CA SER A 6 -0.32 15.50 16.09
C SER A 6 0.52 14.24 15.83
N TYR A 7 -0.03 13.05 16.10
CA TYR A 7 0.57 11.80 15.68
C TYR A 7 0.27 11.47 14.21
N LEU A 8 -0.69 12.15 13.58
CA LEU A 8 -1.00 12.03 12.15
C LEU A 8 -0.18 13.04 11.35
N GLN A 9 1.02 12.64 10.99
CA GLN A 9 1.94 13.43 10.16
C GLN A 9 1.85 13.05 8.68
N GLY A 10 2.63 13.71 7.83
CA GLY A 10 2.67 13.42 6.38
C GLY A 10 3.24 12.04 6.06
N HIS A 11 4.08 11.47 6.94
CA HIS A 11 4.59 10.11 6.87
C HIS A 11 4.32 9.38 8.18
N PRO A 12 4.01 8.06 8.15
CA PRO A 12 3.80 7.29 9.37
C PRO A 12 5.10 7.16 10.17
N ASP A 13 5.01 7.35 11.48
CA ASP A 13 6.16 7.23 12.40
C ASP A 13 5.87 6.12 13.41
N MET A 14 6.65 5.05 13.38
CA MET A 14 6.48 3.88 14.25
C MET A 14 6.55 4.21 15.75
N LYS A 15 7.19 5.33 16.12
CA LYS A 15 7.27 5.76 17.53
C LYS A 15 6.06 6.56 18.01
N LYS A 16 5.24 7.03 17.08
CA LYS A 16 4.14 7.95 17.36
C LYS A 16 2.78 7.48 16.88
N THR A 17 2.74 6.79 15.72
CA THR A 17 1.48 6.37 15.09
C THR A 17 1.14 4.93 15.49
N PRO A 18 0.09 4.69 16.30
CA PRO A 18 -0.30 3.35 16.69
C PRO A 18 -0.61 2.46 15.48
N GLY A 19 -0.16 1.20 15.51
CA GLY A 19 -0.38 0.22 14.44
C GLY A 19 0.58 0.31 13.26
N VAL A 20 1.58 1.19 13.33
CA VAL A 20 2.66 1.30 12.35
C VAL A 20 3.93 0.68 12.92
N ASP A 21 4.39 -0.43 12.35
CA ASP A 21 5.57 -1.16 12.83
C ASP A 21 6.88 -0.61 12.24
N MET A 22 6.82 0.21 11.20
CA MET A 22 7.99 0.83 10.59
C MET A 22 7.70 2.24 10.08
N THR A 23 8.58 3.17 10.38
CA THR A 23 8.60 4.52 9.79
C THR A 23 8.93 4.42 8.30
N THR A 24 8.07 4.96 7.45
CA THR A 24 8.23 4.97 5.99
C THR A 24 7.99 6.37 5.42
N GLY A 25 8.17 6.53 4.09
CA GLY A 25 7.99 7.81 3.39
C GLY A 25 8.99 7.99 2.24
N SER A 26 10.17 7.37 2.32
CA SER A 26 11.05 7.20 1.17
C SER A 26 10.52 6.03 0.35
N LEU A 27 9.96 6.34 -0.84
CA LEU A 27 9.25 5.38 -1.67
C LEU A 27 10.13 4.16 -2.00
N GLY A 28 9.54 2.98 -1.98
CA GLY A 28 10.20 1.70 -2.23
C GLY A 28 10.96 1.11 -1.04
N GLN A 29 11.39 1.92 -0.06
CA GLN A 29 12.17 1.44 1.09
C GLN A 29 11.37 0.54 2.02
N GLY A 30 10.08 0.83 2.19
CA GLY A 30 9.18 0.06 3.06
C GLY A 30 9.09 -1.41 2.68
N LEU A 31 9.03 -1.71 1.38
CA LEU A 31 8.99 -3.09 0.91
C LEU A 31 10.29 -3.84 1.19
N SER A 32 11.45 -3.21 1.00
CA SER A 32 12.75 -3.81 1.30
C SER A 32 12.88 -4.18 2.78
N ALA A 33 12.45 -3.29 3.66
CA ALA A 33 12.43 -3.57 5.10
C ALA A 33 11.44 -4.69 5.43
N GLY A 34 10.24 -4.69 4.81
CA GLY A 34 9.25 -5.77 4.95
C GLY A 34 9.79 -7.13 4.51
N VAL A 35 10.56 -7.18 3.42
CA VAL A 35 11.27 -8.39 2.99
C VAL A 35 12.25 -8.87 4.07
N GLY A 36 13.04 -7.95 4.65
CA GLY A 36 13.95 -8.27 5.76
C GLY A 36 13.22 -8.83 6.99
N MET A 37 12.10 -8.21 7.38
CA MET A 37 11.25 -8.70 8.48
C MET A 37 10.69 -10.09 8.19
N ALA A 38 10.21 -10.32 6.97
CA ALA A 38 9.67 -11.62 6.57
C ALA A 38 10.73 -12.72 6.55
N ILE A 39 11.97 -12.43 6.10
CA ILE A 39 13.11 -13.33 6.17
C ILE A 39 13.41 -13.66 7.62
N ALA A 40 13.51 -12.67 8.50
CA ALA A 40 13.78 -12.87 9.92
C ALA A 40 12.72 -13.77 10.58
N GLY A 41 11.43 -13.55 10.25
CA GLY A 41 10.33 -14.40 10.72
C GLY A 41 10.53 -15.86 10.35
N LYS A 42 10.85 -16.15 9.08
CA LYS A 42 11.11 -17.52 8.61
C LYS A 42 12.36 -18.13 9.25
N MET A 43 13.45 -17.39 9.34
CA MET A 43 14.71 -17.86 9.95
C MET A 43 14.51 -18.23 11.43
N HIS A 44 13.78 -17.41 12.16
CA HIS A 44 13.52 -17.64 13.60
C HIS A 44 12.26 -18.47 13.87
N LYS A 45 11.62 -19.04 12.83
CA LYS A 45 10.40 -19.86 12.93
C LYS A 45 9.30 -19.15 13.71
N LYS A 46 9.13 -17.85 13.48
CA LYS A 46 8.08 -17.04 14.09
C LYS A 46 6.83 -17.10 13.22
N ASP A 47 5.67 -17.15 13.87
CA ASP A 47 4.37 -17.22 13.24
C ASP A 47 3.76 -15.80 13.11
N TYR A 48 4.46 -14.93 12.39
CA TYR A 48 3.90 -13.63 12.00
C TYR A 48 3.98 -13.43 10.50
N ARG A 49 3.10 -12.58 10.01
CA ARG A 49 3.07 -12.13 8.62
C ARG A 49 3.43 -10.67 8.53
N VAL A 50 4.02 -10.29 7.43
CA VAL A 50 4.37 -8.91 7.12
C VAL A 50 3.46 -8.41 6.02
N TYR A 51 2.86 -7.24 6.24
CA TYR A 51 2.00 -6.56 5.30
C TYR A 51 2.64 -5.23 4.90
N CYS A 52 2.78 -5.00 3.59
CA CYS A 52 3.30 -3.75 3.04
C CYS A 52 2.24 -3.14 2.13
N ILE A 53 1.85 -1.89 2.38
CA ILE A 53 0.97 -1.12 1.49
C ILE A 53 1.86 -0.25 0.62
N LEU A 54 1.65 -0.31 -0.69
CA LEU A 54 2.37 0.46 -1.70
C LEU A 54 1.38 1.31 -2.50
N GLY A 55 1.75 2.54 -2.83
CA GLY A 55 1.04 3.30 -3.85
C GLY A 55 1.38 2.81 -5.27
N ASP A 56 0.48 2.99 -6.22
CA ASP A 56 0.74 2.64 -7.62
C ASP A 56 1.85 3.50 -8.24
N GLY A 57 1.96 4.79 -7.89
CA GLY A 57 3.12 5.60 -8.26
C GLY A 57 4.41 5.17 -7.53
N GLU A 58 4.32 4.64 -6.31
CA GLU A 58 5.48 4.14 -5.58
C GLU A 58 6.15 2.94 -6.28
N ILE A 59 5.40 2.10 -6.95
CA ILE A 59 5.97 0.93 -7.64
C ILE A 59 6.78 1.28 -8.90
N GLU A 60 6.89 2.54 -9.27
CA GLU A 60 7.83 3.04 -10.27
C GLU A 60 9.28 2.96 -9.77
N GLU A 61 9.49 2.94 -8.45
CA GLU A 61 10.82 2.82 -7.85
C GLU A 61 11.46 1.46 -8.14
N GLY A 62 12.71 1.46 -8.63
CA GLY A 62 13.46 0.24 -8.96
C GLY A 62 13.62 -0.70 -7.76
N GLN A 63 13.72 -0.16 -6.55
CA GLN A 63 13.86 -0.94 -5.31
C GLN A 63 12.66 -1.85 -5.03
N ILE A 64 11.46 -1.52 -5.51
CA ILE A 64 10.30 -2.41 -5.42
C ILE A 64 10.59 -3.74 -6.14
N TRP A 65 11.17 -3.66 -7.33
CA TRP A 65 11.46 -4.84 -8.16
C TRP A 65 12.65 -5.65 -7.63
N GLU A 66 13.65 -5.00 -7.08
CA GLU A 66 14.76 -5.66 -6.36
C GLU A 66 14.23 -6.42 -5.14
N SER A 67 13.30 -5.81 -4.39
CA SER A 67 12.62 -6.43 -3.26
C SER A 67 11.76 -7.62 -3.70
N ALA A 68 11.05 -7.48 -4.82
CA ALA A 68 10.22 -8.55 -5.39
C ALA A 68 11.07 -9.79 -5.78
N MET A 69 12.23 -9.59 -6.40
CA MET A 69 13.18 -10.67 -6.68
C MET A 69 13.61 -11.40 -5.42
N SER A 70 13.93 -10.63 -4.37
CA SER A 70 14.35 -11.17 -3.08
C SER A 70 13.22 -11.95 -2.40
N ALA A 71 12.00 -11.41 -2.41
CA ALA A 71 10.81 -12.06 -1.84
C ALA A 71 10.56 -13.43 -2.49
N LYS A 72 10.69 -13.52 -3.82
CA LYS A 72 10.59 -14.79 -4.55
C LYS A 72 11.71 -15.74 -4.23
N LYS A 73 12.96 -15.24 -4.21
CA LYS A 73 14.16 -16.06 -3.91
C LYS A 73 14.02 -16.78 -2.57
N TYR A 74 13.53 -16.07 -1.54
CA TYR A 74 13.39 -16.61 -0.20
C TYR A 74 12.02 -17.24 0.08
N LYS A 75 11.14 -17.35 -0.94
CA LYS A 75 9.80 -17.95 -0.83
C LYS A 75 9.01 -17.38 0.34
N LEU A 76 8.91 -16.05 0.39
CA LEU A 76 8.32 -15.34 1.52
C LEU A 76 6.79 -15.42 1.49
N ASP A 77 6.23 -16.59 1.79
CA ASP A 77 4.79 -16.81 1.90
C ASP A 77 4.15 -16.13 3.15
N ASN A 78 4.99 -15.56 4.00
CA ASN A 78 4.61 -14.69 5.10
C ASN A 78 4.69 -13.19 4.75
N LEU A 79 4.91 -12.82 3.48
CA LEU A 79 4.85 -11.45 2.97
C LEU A 79 3.61 -11.27 2.10
N CYS A 80 2.81 -10.26 2.43
CA CYS A 80 1.68 -9.80 1.64
C CYS A 80 1.87 -8.33 1.28
N VAL A 81 1.90 -8.02 0.00
CA VAL A 81 1.94 -6.67 -0.54
C VAL A 81 0.53 -6.27 -0.96
N VAL A 82 0.10 -5.07 -0.62
CA VAL A 82 -1.15 -4.48 -1.09
C VAL A 82 -0.82 -3.25 -1.92
N VAL A 83 -1.21 -3.22 -3.18
CA VAL A 83 -1.06 -2.04 -4.03
C VAL A 83 -2.36 -1.24 -4.00
N ASP A 84 -2.31 -0.04 -3.47
CA ASP A 84 -3.39 0.96 -3.58
C ASP A 84 -3.38 1.53 -5.01
N ASN A 85 -4.17 0.90 -5.88
CA ASN A 85 -4.22 1.23 -7.30
C ASN A 85 -5.33 2.25 -7.60
N ASN A 86 -5.05 3.51 -7.30
CA ASN A 86 -5.96 4.64 -7.52
C ASN A 86 -5.66 5.44 -8.79
N ASN A 87 -4.63 5.09 -9.54
CA ASN A 87 -4.18 5.73 -10.79
C ASN A 87 -3.69 7.18 -10.63
N LEU A 88 -3.39 7.64 -9.41
CA LEU A 88 -2.96 9.02 -9.15
C LEU A 88 -1.70 9.09 -8.30
N GLN A 89 -0.79 9.95 -8.71
CA GLN A 89 0.38 10.36 -7.94
C GLN A 89 0.44 11.90 -7.84
N ILE A 90 1.52 12.45 -7.25
CA ILE A 90 1.62 13.88 -6.92
C ILE A 90 1.45 14.77 -8.18
N ASP A 91 1.99 14.36 -9.32
CA ASP A 91 2.11 15.17 -10.52
C ASP A 91 1.04 14.89 -11.60
N GLY A 92 0.14 13.93 -11.36
CA GLY A 92 -0.91 13.57 -12.31
C GLY A 92 -1.36 12.12 -12.21
N THR A 93 -1.91 11.60 -13.29
CA THR A 93 -2.17 10.16 -13.38
C THR A 93 -0.85 9.40 -13.53
N VAL A 94 -0.78 8.18 -13.00
CA VAL A 94 0.43 7.36 -13.16
C VAL A 94 0.74 7.07 -14.63
N GLU A 95 -0.28 7.03 -15.49
CA GLU A 95 -0.09 6.83 -16.95
C GLU A 95 0.59 8.02 -17.63
N GLU A 96 0.26 9.25 -17.20
CA GLU A 96 0.86 10.48 -17.77
C GLU A 96 2.28 10.72 -17.25
N VAL A 97 2.57 10.34 -16.02
CA VAL A 97 3.87 10.59 -15.39
C VAL A 97 4.87 9.47 -15.73
N MET A 98 4.60 8.25 -15.27
CA MET A 98 5.41 7.06 -15.56
C MET A 98 4.57 5.81 -15.29
N SER A 99 4.06 5.19 -16.34
CA SER A 99 3.10 4.08 -16.20
C SER A 99 3.70 2.83 -15.56
N PRO A 100 3.22 2.41 -14.38
CA PRO A 100 3.62 1.15 -13.78
C PRO A 100 2.91 -0.07 -14.39
N TYR A 101 1.94 0.13 -15.27
CA TYR A 101 1.13 -0.94 -15.85
C TYR A 101 1.90 -1.82 -16.86
N PRO A 102 1.52 -3.10 -17.03
CA PRO A 102 0.52 -3.83 -16.25
C PRO A 102 1.10 -4.32 -14.91
N ILE A 103 0.51 -3.86 -13.81
CA ILE A 103 1.02 -4.13 -12.45
C ILE A 103 0.98 -5.62 -12.10
N ASP A 104 -0.15 -6.28 -12.40
CA ASP A 104 -0.37 -7.69 -12.10
C ASP A 104 0.59 -8.62 -12.84
N GLU A 105 0.84 -8.36 -14.12
CA GLU A 105 1.76 -9.16 -14.91
C GLU A 105 3.20 -8.99 -14.42
N LYS A 106 3.60 -7.78 -14.07
CA LYS A 106 4.92 -7.50 -13.50
C LYS A 106 5.15 -8.28 -12.21
N PHE A 107 4.28 -8.15 -11.19
CA PHE A 107 4.41 -8.92 -9.95
C PHE A 107 4.31 -10.43 -10.20
N ARG A 108 3.44 -10.87 -11.12
CA ARG A 108 3.35 -12.29 -11.51
C ARG A 108 4.66 -12.79 -12.09
N SER A 109 5.32 -12.01 -12.94
CA SER A 109 6.62 -12.38 -13.53
C SER A 109 7.72 -12.50 -12.47
N PHE A 110 7.64 -11.73 -11.40
CA PHE A 110 8.48 -11.86 -10.21
C PHE A 110 8.04 -13.00 -9.28
N GLY A 111 7.01 -13.78 -9.64
CA GLY A 111 6.62 -15.00 -8.94
C GLY A 111 5.71 -14.80 -7.73
N PHE A 112 4.99 -13.68 -7.66
CA PHE A 112 3.93 -13.47 -6.68
C PHE A 112 2.64 -14.19 -7.07
N GLU A 113 1.85 -14.60 -6.07
CA GLU A 113 0.43 -14.84 -6.25
C GLU A 113 -0.29 -13.51 -6.37
N ILE A 114 -1.21 -13.38 -7.33
CA ILE A 114 -1.92 -12.12 -7.60
C ILE A 114 -3.39 -12.27 -7.25
N ILE A 115 -3.90 -11.35 -6.44
CA ILE A 115 -5.31 -11.22 -6.10
C ILE A 115 -5.75 -9.80 -6.49
N LYS A 116 -6.84 -9.68 -7.24
CA LYS A 116 -7.39 -8.37 -7.63
C LYS A 116 -8.72 -8.18 -6.93
N ILE A 117 -8.93 -7.01 -6.34
CA ILE A 117 -10.14 -6.68 -5.59
C ILE A 117 -10.62 -5.26 -5.88
N ASP A 118 -11.89 -5.00 -5.62
CA ASP A 118 -12.38 -3.66 -5.33
C ASP A 118 -11.91 -3.26 -3.91
N GLY A 119 -10.99 -2.30 -3.83
CA GLY A 119 -10.42 -1.81 -2.56
C GLY A 119 -11.40 -1.04 -1.69
N HIS A 120 -12.64 -0.82 -2.14
CA HIS A 120 -13.73 -0.25 -1.34
C HIS A 120 -14.77 -1.29 -0.91
N ASN A 121 -14.64 -2.54 -1.35
CA ASN A 121 -15.48 -3.65 -0.91
C ASN A 121 -14.83 -4.39 0.27
N ILE A 122 -15.35 -4.17 1.47
CA ILE A 122 -14.79 -4.74 2.71
C ILE A 122 -14.80 -6.27 2.67
N GLN A 123 -15.81 -6.90 2.08
CA GLN A 123 -15.85 -8.36 1.99
C GLN A 123 -14.75 -8.90 1.08
N GLU A 124 -14.53 -8.29 -0.07
CA GLU A 124 -13.42 -8.68 -0.96
C GLU A 124 -12.05 -8.50 -0.30
N ILE A 125 -11.88 -7.43 0.51
CA ILE A 125 -10.65 -7.21 1.27
C ILE A 125 -10.43 -8.36 2.27
N ILE A 126 -11.45 -8.73 3.05
CA ILE A 126 -11.38 -9.83 4.02
C ILE A 126 -11.03 -11.13 3.32
N ASP A 127 -11.76 -11.47 2.26
CA ASP A 127 -11.58 -12.71 1.50
C ASP A 127 -10.16 -12.78 0.89
N ALA A 128 -9.64 -11.65 0.36
CA ALA A 128 -8.29 -11.59 -0.19
C ALA A 128 -7.21 -11.86 0.85
N PHE A 129 -7.34 -11.30 2.06
CA PHE A 129 -6.41 -11.59 3.14
C PHE A 129 -6.51 -13.03 3.63
N ASP A 130 -7.69 -13.63 3.65
CA ASP A 130 -7.87 -15.03 4.01
C ASP A 130 -7.27 -15.98 2.96
N VAL A 131 -7.43 -15.67 1.67
CA VAL A 131 -6.72 -16.38 0.59
C VAL A 131 -5.21 -16.23 0.75
N ALA A 132 -4.72 -15.01 0.99
CA ALA A 132 -3.29 -14.73 1.13
C ALA A 132 -2.63 -15.55 2.26
N LYS A 133 -3.32 -15.79 3.37
CA LYS A 133 -2.82 -16.60 4.49
C LYS A 133 -2.54 -18.06 4.09
N ASN A 134 -3.26 -18.57 3.11
CA ASN A 134 -3.19 -19.98 2.67
C ASN A 134 -2.18 -20.22 1.54
N VAL A 135 -1.68 -19.17 0.89
CA VAL A 135 -0.63 -19.29 -0.14
C VAL A 135 0.67 -19.77 0.48
N LYS A 136 1.35 -20.72 -0.17
CA LYS A 136 2.62 -21.29 0.29
C LYS A 136 3.72 -21.11 -0.76
N ASP A 137 4.96 -21.02 -0.26
CA ASP A 137 6.19 -20.95 -1.06
C ASP A 137 6.33 -19.76 -2.01
N LYS A 138 5.46 -18.76 -1.91
CA LYS A 138 5.53 -17.53 -2.71
C LYS A 138 4.87 -16.35 -1.98
N PRO A 139 5.34 -15.12 -2.19
CA PRO A 139 4.69 -13.94 -1.68
C PRO A 139 3.36 -13.66 -2.40
N VAL A 140 2.49 -12.87 -1.78
CA VAL A 140 1.20 -12.45 -2.34
C VAL A 140 1.23 -10.96 -2.66
N CYS A 141 0.63 -10.57 -3.78
CA CYS A 141 0.33 -9.19 -4.11
C CYS A 141 -1.18 -9.04 -4.33
N ILE A 142 -1.83 -8.26 -3.48
CA ILE A 142 -3.22 -7.84 -3.61
C ILE A 142 -3.22 -6.50 -4.34
N ILE A 143 -3.88 -6.43 -5.49
CA ILE A 143 -4.07 -5.18 -6.23
C ILE A 143 -5.47 -4.69 -5.93
N ALA A 144 -5.56 -3.67 -5.09
CA ALA A 144 -6.80 -3.06 -4.66
C ALA A 144 -7.11 -1.86 -5.56
N LYS A 145 -8.11 -1.99 -6.42
CA LYS A 145 -8.58 -0.85 -7.21
C LYS A 145 -9.34 0.08 -6.29
N THR A 146 -8.90 1.34 -6.22
CA THR A 146 -9.45 2.35 -5.32
C THR A 146 -9.74 3.66 -6.05
N ILE A 147 -10.39 4.56 -5.35
CA ILE A 147 -10.61 5.95 -5.75
C ILE A 147 -9.98 6.83 -4.67
N LYS A 148 -8.98 7.62 -5.04
CA LYS A 148 -8.37 8.59 -4.11
C LYS A 148 -9.45 9.55 -3.61
N GLY A 149 -9.56 9.72 -2.28
CA GLY A 149 -10.55 10.62 -1.65
C GLY A 149 -11.97 10.09 -1.64
N LYS A 150 -12.17 8.77 -1.79
CA LYS A 150 -13.49 8.10 -1.84
C LYS A 150 -14.43 8.55 -0.72
N GLY A 151 -15.65 8.91 -1.10
CA GLY A 151 -16.71 9.32 -0.19
C GLY A 151 -16.79 10.83 0.05
N ILE A 152 -15.83 11.61 -0.47
CA ILE A 152 -15.82 13.07 -0.35
C ILE A 152 -15.78 13.68 -1.75
N SER A 153 -16.89 14.28 -2.16
CA SER A 153 -17.12 14.72 -3.54
C SER A 153 -16.02 15.63 -4.11
N TYR A 154 -15.50 16.56 -3.31
CA TYR A 154 -14.44 17.48 -3.72
C TYR A 154 -13.03 16.87 -3.66
N MET A 155 -12.86 15.67 -3.11
CA MET A 155 -11.56 14.97 -3.03
C MET A 155 -11.44 13.83 -4.04
N GLU A 156 -12.55 13.20 -4.45
CA GLU A 156 -12.52 12.05 -5.34
C GLU A 156 -11.77 12.36 -6.64
N ASN A 157 -10.77 11.52 -6.96
CA ASN A 157 -9.93 11.63 -8.15
C ASN A 157 -9.19 12.97 -8.30
N GLN A 158 -8.92 13.66 -7.19
CA GLN A 158 -8.23 14.95 -7.21
C GLN A 158 -6.79 14.81 -6.69
N VAL A 159 -5.82 14.99 -7.57
CA VAL A 159 -4.36 14.94 -7.25
C VAL A 159 -3.99 15.90 -6.12
N GLY A 160 -4.58 17.11 -6.11
CA GLY A 160 -4.28 18.17 -5.14
C GLY A 160 -4.50 17.79 -3.67
N TRP A 161 -5.20 16.67 -3.39
CA TRP A 161 -5.42 16.17 -2.02
C TRP A 161 -4.38 15.15 -1.56
N HIS A 162 -3.34 14.90 -2.35
CA HIS A 162 -2.30 13.95 -1.98
C HIS A 162 -1.62 14.27 -0.63
N GLY A 163 -1.43 15.52 -0.31
CA GLY A 163 -0.74 15.90 0.93
C GLY A 163 -1.34 17.14 1.61
N LYS A 164 -2.57 17.48 1.31
CA LYS A 164 -3.26 18.67 1.83
C LYS A 164 -4.29 18.27 2.88
N ALA A 165 -4.34 19.02 3.99
CA ALA A 165 -5.43 18.92 4.96
C ALA A 165 -6.59 19.82 4.53
N PRO A 166 -7.86 19.42 4.77
CA PRO A 166 -9.02 20.28 4.54
C PRO A 166 -9.00 21.48 5.52
N ASN A 167 -9.50 22.61 5.07
CA ASN A 167 -9.83 23.74 5.97
C ASN A 167 -11.11 23.43 6.76
N GLU A 168 -11.53 24.34 7.67
CA GLU A 168 -12.67 24.11 8.55
C GLU A 168 -14.00 23.94 7.79
N GLU A 169 -14.21 24.71 6.72
CA GLU A 169 -15.41 24.62 5.89
C GLU A 169 -15.45 23.31 5.11
N GLN A 170 -14.33 22.95 4.48
CA GLN A 170 -14.17 21.68 3.79
C GLN A 170 -14.32 20.48 4.75
N TYR A 171 -13.81 20.58 5.96
CA TYR A 171 -14.00 19.55 6.97
C TYR A 171 -15.47 19.33 7.31
N LYS A 172 -16.25 20.41 7.51
CA LYS A 172 -17.69 20.30 7.76
C LYS A 172 -18.43 19.62 6.62
N MET A 173 -18.15 20.02 5.37
CA MET A 173 -18.73 19.37 4.19
C MET A 173 -18.39 17.88 4.13
N ALA A 174 -17.11 17.51 4.36
CA ALA A 174 -16.70 16.14 4.36
C ALA A 174 -17.41 15.29 5.44
N MET A 175 -17.61 15.85 6.63
CA MET A 175 -18.33 15.15 7.70
C MET A 175 -19.83 14.97 7.38
N GLU A 176 -20.45 15.90 6.66
CA GLU A 176 -21.82 15.75 6.17
C GLU A 176 -21.95 14.65 5.11
N GLU A 177 -20.97 14.55 4.20
CA GLU A 177 -20.97 13.52 3.15
C GLU A 177 -20.67 12.10 3.69
N LEU A 178 -19.96 12.00 4.81
CA LEU A 178 -19.56 10.72 5.43
C LEU A 178 -20.51 10.25 6.54
N SER A 179 -21.59 10.99 6.85
CA SER A 179 -22.52 10.69 7.95
C SER A 179 -23.64 9.70 7.63
#